data_54561defa70b8a66e8d92f98f52d9c4a
#
_entry.id   54561defa70b8a66e8d92f98f52d9c4a
#
_cell.length_a   1.000
_cell.length_b   1.000
_cell.length_c   1.000
_cell.angle_alpha   90.00
_cell.angle_beta   90.00
_cell.angle_gamma   90.00
#
_symmetry.space_group_name_H-M   'P 1'
#
loop_
_entity.id
_entity.type
_entity.pdbx_description
1 polymer ?
#
loop_
_entity_poly.entity_id
_entity_poly.type
_entity_poly.pdbx_seq_one_letter_code
_entity_poly.pdbx_strand_id
1 'polypeptide(L)'
;FPDLLALVRVCRERGVTCALDNTWGAGLAFRPFDLLGDGTLGVDISVQALTKYPSGGGDVLMGSIITRDPALHLKVKLCHMRLGLGVGANDAEAVLRALPSIGLRYAAQDRTARALAHWWQVQPQCVQLLHPAFGGAPGHAHWQALCATTGGAGLAAGLFSVMLDDRYTPAQVDAFCDALALFRIGYSWGGPVSLVVPYDLASMRSRERPHLRSGHLLRFSMGLESADALILDLGQAMAQHLPKFD
;
A
#
# COMPACT_ATOMS: atom_id res chain seq x y z
N PHE A 1 -0.65 5.86 -8.54
CA PHE A 1 -1.51 4.70 -8.83
C PHE A 1 -1.50 4.45 -10.34
N PRO A 2 -1.26 3.21 -10.84
CA PRO A 2 -1.15 2.93 -12.26
C PRO A 2 -2.53 2.94 -12.95
N ASP A 3 -2.53 3.15 -14.27
CA ASP A 3 -3.72 2.93 -15.11
C ASP A 3 -3.96 1.43 -15.32
N LEU A 4 -4.50 0.79 -14.29
CA LEU A 4 -4.75 -0.65 -14.32
C LEU A 4 -5.78 -1.04 -15.39
N LEU A 5 -6.77 -0.19 -15.65
CA LEU A 5 -7.79 -0.47 -16.66
C LEU A 5 -7.17 -0.51 -18.05
N ALA A 6 -6.32 0.44 -18.41
CA ALA A 6 -5.61 0.45 -19.69
C ALA A 6 -4.66 -0.74 -19.81
N LEU A 7 -3.88 -1.04 -18.75
CA LEU A 7 -2.95 -2.16 -18.75
C LEU A 7 -3.66 -3.50 -19.00
N VAL A 8 -4.77 -3.77 -18.30
CA VAL A 8 -5.52 -5.02 -18.48
C VAL A 8 -6.18 -5.10 -19.86
N ARG A 9 -6.70 -3.97 -20.39
CA ARG A 9 -7.22 -3.94 -21.76
C ARG A 9 -6.16 -4.33 -22.79
N VAL A 10 -4.99 -3.74 -22.71
CA VAL A 10 -3.87 -4.06 -23.63
C VAL A 10 -3.46 -5.53 -23.52
N CYS A 11 -3.38 -6.10 -22.31
CA CYS A 11 -3.11 -7.52 -22.13
C CYS A 11 -4.19 -8.38 -22.83
N ARG A 12 -5.45 -8.01 -22.64
CA ARG A 12 -6.58 -8.73 -23.26
C ARG A 12 -6.55 -8.66 -24.79
N GLU A 13 -6.33 -7.49 -25.37
CA GLU A 13 -6.20 -7.25 -26.81
C GLU A 13 -5.05 -8.01 -27.44
N ARG A 14 -3.96 -8.20 -26.68
CA ARG A 14 -2.75 -8.90 -27.16
C ARG A 14 -2.74 -10.40 -26.82
N GLY A 15 -3.79 -10.94 -26.19
CA GLY A 15 -3.83 -12.34 -25.75
C GLY A 15 -2.76 -12.68 -24.71
N VAL A 16 -2.33 -11.69 -23.91
CA VAL A 16 -1.32 -11.86 -22.87
C VAL A 16 -2.00 -12.11 -21.53
N THR A 17 -1.60 -13.19 -20.85
CA THR A 17 -2.07 -13.49 -19.49
C THR A 17 -1.66 -12.39 -18.53
N CYS A 18 -2.62 -11.80 -17.86
CA CYS A 18 -2.41 -10.72 -16.89
C CYS A 18 -2.45 -11.24 -15.45
N ALA A 19 -1.34 -11.16 -14.75
CA ALA A 19 -1.25 -11.44 -13.32
C ALA A 19 -1.09 -10.13 -12.54
N LEU A 20 -1.92 -9.91 -11.54
CA LEU A 20 -1.91 -8.73 -10.68
C LEU A 20 -1.55 -9.11 -9.25
N ASP A 21 -0.51 -8.49 -8.69
CA ASP A 21 -0.34 -8.45 -7.25
C ASP A 21 -1.33 -7.44 -6.66
N ASN A 22 -2.40 -7.96 -6.04
CA ASN A 22 -3.45 -7.18 -5.41
C ASN A 22 -3.30 -7.12 -3.89
N THR A 23 -2.09 -7.25 -3.37
CA THR A 23 -1.83 -7.19 -1.93
C THR A 23 -2.27 -5.84 -1.34
N TRP A 24 -2.00 -4.74 -2.06
CA TRP A 24 -2.43 -3.40 -1.65
C TRP A 24 -3.95 -3.27 -1.54
N GLY A 25 -4.68 -3.75 -2.53
CA GLY A 25 -6.13 -3.68 -2.58
C GLY A 25 -6.83 -4.70 -1.67
N ALA A 26 -6.13 -5.78 -1.29
CA ALA A 26 -6.60 -6.87 -0.44
C ALA A 26 -7.95 -7.50 -0.89
N GLY A 27 -8.34 -7.31 -2.14
CA GLY A 27 -9.67 -7.68 -2.66
C GLY A 27 -10.81 -6.78 -2.13
N LEU A 28 -10.50 -5.70 -1.42
CA LEU A 28 -11.45 -4.77 -0.80
C LEU A 28 -11.55 -3.43 -1.53
N ALA A 29 -10.41 -2.86 -1.99
CA ALA A 29 -10.40 -1.59 -2.69
C ALA A 29 -11.04 -1.68 -4.08
N PHE A 30 -10.88 -2.81 -4.75
CA PHE A 30 -11.49 -3.13 -6.05
C PHE A 30 -11.53 -4.64 -6.28
N ARG A 31 -12.35 -5.08 -7.23
CA ARG A 31 -12.51 -6.50 -7.60
C ARG A 31 -11.56 -6.85 -8.75
N PRO A 32 -10.48 -7.63 -8.55
CA PRO A 32 -9.48 -7.86 -9.60
C PRO A 32 -10.02 -8.61 -10.81
N PHE A 33 -11.02 -9.47 -10.63
CA PHE A 33 -11.64 -10.25 -11.69
C PHE A 33 -12.87 -9.58 -12.34
N ASP A 34 -13.20 -8.36 -11.90
CA ASP A 34 -14.34 -7.59 -12.40
C ASP A 34 -14.09 -6.10 -12.10
N LEU A 35 -13.16 -5.51 -12.87
CA LEU A 35 -12.67 -4.15 -12.65
C LEU A 35 -13.71 -3.06 -12.96
N LEU A 36 -14.69 -3.37 -13.83
CA LEU A 36 -15.75 -2.44 -14.25
C LEU A 36 -17.08 -2.68 -13.52
N GLY A 37 -17.22 -3.82 -12.82
CA GLY A 37 -18.46 -4.21 -12.16
C GLY A 37 -19.54 -4.78 -13.09
N ASP A 38 -19.21 -5.02 -14.36
CA ASP A 38 -20.10 -5.53 -15.41
C ASP A 38 -19.68 -6.92 -15.96
N GLY A 39 -18.62 -7.49 -15.39
CA GLY A 39 -18.07 -8.79 -15.78
C GLY A 39 -17.22 -8.77 -17.05
N THR A 40 -17.01 -7.63 -17.71
CA THR A 40 -16.35 -7.55 -19.03
C THR A 40 -14.82 -7.46 -18.95
N LEU A 41 -14.27 -6.91 -17.89
CA LEU A 41 -12.83 -6.66 -17.74
C LEU A 41 -12.32 -7.13 -16.38
N GLY A 42 -11.32 -8.01 -16.38
CA GLY A 42 -10.64 -8.47 -15.18
C GLY A 42 -9.30 -9.11 -15.50
N VAL A 43 -8.48 -9.32 -14.48
CA VAL A 43 -7.21 -10.04 -14.61
C VAL A 43 -7.43 -11.55 -14.70
N ASP A 44 -6.43 -12.28 -15.19
CA ASP A 44 -6.48 -13.74 -15.27
C ASP A 44 -6.03 -14.39 -13.95
N ILE A 45 -5.09 -13.75 -13.28
CA ILE A 45 -4.51 -14.23 -12.02
C ILE A 45 -4.44 -13.06 -11.03
N SER A 46 -4.92 -13.26 -9.82
CA SER A 46 -4.69 -12.35 -8.68
C SER A 46 -3.77 -13.00 -7.66
N VAL A 47 -2.70 -12.30 -7.31
CA VAL A 47 -1.74 -12.72 -6.27
C VAL A 47 -1.89 -11.80 -5.07
N GLN A 48 -1.75 -12.33 -3.86
CA GLN A 48 -1.74 -11.55 -2.62
C GLN A 48 -0.72 -12.12 -1.64
N ALA A 49 0.03 -11.25 -0.98
CA ALA A 49 0.75 -11.59 0.23
C ALA A 49 -0.24 -11.60 1.41
N LEU A 50 -0.66 -12.79 1.84
CA LEU A 50 -1.55 -12.95 3.00
C LEU A 50 -0.88 -12.51 4.32
N THR A 51 0.44 -12.38 4.31
CA THR A 51 1.28 -11.75 5.34
C THR A 51 0.79 -10.33 5.72
N LYS A 52 0.16 -9.61 4.78
CA LYS A 52 -0.28 -8.21 4.95
C LYS A 52 -1.66 -8.15 5.61
N TYR A 53 -2.62 -7.44 5.01
CA TYR A 53 -3.97 -7.27 5.55
C TYR A 53 -4.71 -8.55 5.92
N PRO A 54 -4.59 -9.68 5.16
CA PRO A 54 -5.32 -10.88 5.51
C PRO A 54 -4.93 -11.49 6.86
N SER A 55 -3.64 -11.64 7.18
CA SER A 55 -3.20 -12.16 8.48
C SER A 55 -3.45 -11.18 9.62
N GLY A 56 -3.25 -9.88 9.35
CA GLY A 56 -3.51 -8.79 10.29
C GLY A 56 -2.58 -8.70 11.49
N GLY A 57 -1.83 -9.75 11.80
CA GLY A 57 -0.89 -9.79 12.92
C GLY A 57 0.54 -9.36 12.52
N GLY A 58 0.89 -9.50 11.23
CA GLY A 58 2.27 -9.30 10.77
C GLY A 58 3.22 -10.44 11.17
N ASP A 59 2.67 -11.59 11.57
CA ASP A 59 3.36 -12.74 12.15
C ASP A 59 3.29 -14.00 11.27
N VAL A 60 2.64 -13.92 10.11
CA VAL A 60 2.50 -15.02 9.14
C VAL A 60 3.24 -14.68 7.85
N LEU A 61 3.97 -15.64 7.29
CA LEU A 61 4.57 -15.53 5.97
C LEU A 61 3.86 -16.49 4.99
N MET A 62 2.88 -15.97 4.27
CA MET A 62 2.00 -16.75 3.40
C MET A 62 1.53 -15.92 2.20
N GLY A 63 1.26 -16.58 1.07
CA GLY A 63 0.69 -15.97 -0.12
C GLY A 63 -0.49 -16.76 -0.68
N SER A 64 -1.24 -16.15 -1.57
CA SER A 64 -2.28 -16.80 -2.35
C SER A 64 -2.18 -16.45 -3.83
N ILE A 65 -2.51 -17.42 -4.68
CA ILE A 65 -2.65 -17.25 -6.13
C ILE A 65 -4.07 -17.70 -6.49
N ILE A 66 -4.84 -16.82 -7.06
CA ILE A 66 -6.25 -17.03 -7.39
C ILE A 66 -6.44 -16.86 -8.89
N THR A 67 -7.18 -17.75 -9.52
CA THR A 67 -7.64 -17.65 -10.91
C THR A 67 -9.03 -18.26 -11.05
N ARG A 68 -9.81 -17.77 -12.02
CA ARG A 68 -11.12 -18.33 -12.37
C ARG A 68 -11.03 -19.39 -13.47
N ASP A 69 -9.91 -19.42 -14.21
CA ASP A 69 -9.70 -20.38 -15.30
C ASP A 69 -9.20 -21.72 -14.74
N PRO A 70 -9.94 -22.85 -14.95
CA PRO A 70 -9.55 -24.17 -14.45
C PRO A 70 -8.21 -24.66 -15.03
N ALA A 71 -7.88 -24.31 -16.28
CA ALA A 71 -6.62 -24.74 -16.91
C ALA A 71 -5.42 -23.99 -16.30
N LEU A 72 -5.56 -22.67 -16.06
CA LEU A 72 -4.57 -21.90 -15.32
C LEU A 72 -4.46 -22.40 -13.87
N HIS A 73 -5.58 -22.68 -13.21
CA HIS A 73 -5.58 -23.25 -11.86
C HIS A 73 -4.79 -24.55 -11.79
N LEU A 74 -5.00 -25.47 -12.73
CA LEU A 74 -4.27 -26.72 -12.77
C LEU A 74 -2.77 -26.50 -12.97
N LYS A 75 -2.36 -25.59 -13.87
CA LYS A 75 -0.94 -25.25 -14.08
C LYS A 75 -0.29 -24.71 -12.81
N VAL A 76 -0.95 -23.75 -12.12
CA VAL A 76 -0.47 -23.17 -10.86
C VAL A 76 -0.36 -24.25 -9.78
N LYS A 77 -1.39 -25.09 -9.62
CA LYS A 77 -1.41 -26.19 -8.64
C LYS A 77 -0.28 -27.19 -8.88
N LEU A 78 -0.03 -27.59 -10.13
CA LEU A 78 1.06 -28.50 -10.48
C LEU A 78 2.44 -27.87 -10.23
N CYS A 79 2.60 -26.58 -10.53
CA CYS A 79 3.83 -25.86 -10.22
C CYS A 79 4.08 -25.82 -8.70
N HIS A 80 3.08 -25.44 -7.92
CA HIS A 80 3.13 -25.42 -6.46
C HIS A 80 3.52 -26.79 -5.88
N MET A 81 2.90 -27.85 -6.35
CA MET A 81 3.19 -29.22 -5.94
C MET A 81 4.65 -29.64 -6.29
N ARG A 82 5.09 -29.36 -7.53
CA ARG A 82 6.43 -29.74 -8.01
C ARG A 82 7.56 -28.99 -7.30
N LEU A 83 7.30 -27.75 -6.89
CA LEU A 83 8.26 -26.93 -6.15
C LEU A 83 8.22 -27.17 -4.64
N GLY A 84 7.30 -28.00 -4.14
CA GLY A 84 7.15 -28.27 -2.73
C GLY A 84 6.77 -27.05 -1.88
N LEU A 85 6.02 -26.11 -2.45
CA LEU A 85 5.57 -24.87 -1.79
C LEU A 85 4.44 -25.19 -0.79
N GLY A 86 4.77 -25.88 0.29
CA GLY A 86 3.82 -26.19 1.37
C GLY A 86 3.52 -24.99 2.25
N VAL A 87 2.37 -25.03 2.91
CA VAL A 87 1.93 -24.03 3.90
C VAL A 87 1.72 -24.73 5.24
N GLY A 88 2.24 -24.12 6.31
CA GLY A 88 2.01 -24.61 7.67
C GLY A 88 0.55 -24.53 8.08
N ALA A 89 0.04 -25.56 8.77
CA ALA A 89 -1.35 -25.55 9.25
C ALA A 89 -1.61 -24.39 10.22
N ASN A 90 -0.64 -24.04 11.07
CA ASN A 90 -0.74 -22.92 12.01
C ASN A 90 -0.85 -21.56 11.29
N ASP A 91 -0.10 -21.38 10.19
CA ASP A 91 -0.15 -20.17 9.37
C ASP A 91 -1.51 -20.04 8.67
N ALA A 92 -2.01 -21.14 8.12
CA ALA A 92 -3.33 -21.19 7.49
C ALA A 92 -4.45 -20.89 8.51
N GLU A 93 -4.35 -21.42 9.72
CA GLU A 93 -5.29 -21.16 10.81
C GLU A 93 -5.25 -19.70 11.26
N ALA A 94 -4.06 -19.11 11.42
CA ALA A 94 -3.90 -17.71 11.80
C ALA A 94 -4.57 -16.77 10.78
N VAL A 95 -4.34 -16.99 9.48
CA VAL A 95 -5.00 -16.24 8.42
C VAL A 95 -6.52 -16.45 8.46
N LEU A 96 -6.99 -17.70 8.59
CA LEU A 96 -8.41 -18.02 8.63
C LEU A 96 -9.14 -17.30 9.78
N ARG A 97 -8.54 -17.23 10.94
CA ARG A 97 -9.08 -16.51 12.11
C ARG A 97 -9.09 -14.99 11.92
N ALA A 98 -8.14 -14.44 11.17
CA ALA A 98 -8.03 -13.01 10.94
C ALA A 98 -8.96 -12.48 9.82
N LEU A 99 -9.28 -13.32 8.83
CA LEU A 99 -10.08 -12.94 7.66
C LEU A 99 -11.42 -12.28 7.98
N PRO A 100 -12.22 -12.72 8.97
CA PRO A 100 -13.52 -12.09 9.29
C PRO A 100 -13.40 -10.61 9.67
N SER A 101 -12.27 -10.17 10.20
CA SER A 101 -12.04 -8.78 10.62
C SER A 101 -11.30 -7.94 9.56
N ILE A 102 -10.90 -8.51 8.40
CA ILE A 102 -10.06 -7.82 7.42
C ILE A 102 -10.68 -6.50 6.94
N GLY A 103 -11.98 -6.47 6.66
CA GLY A 103 -12.68 -5.26 6.21
C GLY A 103 -12.67 -4.15 7.25
N LEU A 104 -12.87 -4.49 8.51
CA LEU A 104 -12.82 -3.53 9.62
C LEU A 104 -11.43 -2.95 9.81
N ARG A 105 -10.39 -3.80 9.79
CA ARG A 105 -9.00 -3.38 9.95
C ARG A 105 -8.54 -2.53 8.77
N TYR A 106 -8.81 -2.96 7.55
CA TYR A 106 -8.46 -2.23 6.34
C TYR A 106 -9.11 -0.83 6.32
N ALA A 107 -10.41 -0.74 6.64
CA ALA A 107 -11.11 0.52 6.70
C ALA A 107 -10.59 1.45 7.82
N ALA A 108 -10.20 0.88 8.97
CA ALA A 108 -9.58 1.66 10.05
C ALA A 108 -8.25 2.23 9.62
N GLN A 109 -7.38 1.43 9.01
CA GLN A 109 -6.08 1.83 8.50
C GLN A 109 -6.18 2.88 7.37
N ASP A 110 -7.15 2.73 6.45
CA ASP A 110 -7.43 3.73 5.40
C ASP A 110 -7.86 5.07 6.01
N ARG A 111 -8.76 5.07 7.00
CA ARG A 111 -9.17 6.31 7.68
C ARG A 111 -8.00 7.00 8.37
N THR A 112 -7.18 6.24 9.08
CA THR A 112 -5.98 6.78 9.76
C THR A 112 -4.99 7.33 8.74
N ALA A 113 -4.73 6.61 7.63
CA ALA A 113 -3.85 7.08 6.56
C ALA A 113 -4.34 8.40 5.97
N ARG A 114 -5.64 8.56 5.72
CA ARG A 114 -6.21 9.82 5.23
C ARG A 114 -6.08 10.96 6.25
N ALA A 115 -6.29 10.70 7.53
CA ALA A 115 -6.14 11.73 8.58
C ALA A 115 -4.69 12.23 8.63
N LEU A 116 -3.71 11.32 8.63
CA LEU A 116 -2.30 11.69 8.60
C LEU A 116 -1.90 12.36 7.28
N ALA A 117 -2.43 11.90 6.15
CA ALA A 117 -2.17 12.52 4.86
C ALA A 117 -2.69 13.97 4.80
N HIS A 118 -3.87 14.26 5.35
CA HIS A 118 -4.38 15.62 5.51
C HIS A 118 -3.48 16.47 6.40
N TRP A 119 -3.02 15.91 7.51
CA TRP A 119 -2.10 16.60 8.41
C TRP A 119 -0.77 16.92 7.71
N TRP A 120 -0.21 15.98 6.95
CA TRP A 120 1.02 16.18 6.18
C TRP A 120 0.85 17.24 5.07
N GLN A 121 -0.31 17.29 4.43
CA GLN A 121 -0.56 18.22 3.33
C GLN A 121 -0.40 19.69 3.69
N VAL A 122 -0.61 20.03 4.96
CA VAL A 122 -0.50 21.41 5.47
C VAL A 122 0.84 21.68 6.16
N GLN A 123 1.74 20.69 6.23
CA GLN A 123 3.07 20.89 6.82
C GLN A 123 4.03 21.50 5.77
N PRO A 124 4.72 22.61 6.10
CA PRO A 124 5.67 23.23 5.17
C PRO A 124 6.86 22.34 4.81
N GLN A 125 7.18 21.34 5.64
CA GLN A 125 8.21 20.34 5.41
C GLN A 125 7.85 19.36 4.27
N CYS A 126 6.56 19.19 3.96
CA CYS A 126 6.07 18.25 2.96
C CYS A 126 5.93 18.96 1.60
N VAL A 127 6.81 18.67 0.65
CA VAL A 127 6.76 19.24 -0.69
C VAL A 127 5.87 18.46 -1.66
N GLN A 128 5.55 17.19 -1.34
CA GLN A 128 4.61 16.39 -2.12
C GLN A 128 3.99 15.27 -1.27
N LEU A 129 2.66 15.15 -1.36
CA LEU A 129 1.92 14.03 -0.78
C LEU A 129 1.64 12.98 -1.88
N LEU A 130 1.93 11.73 -1.59
CA LEU A 130 1.73 10.58 -2.47
C LEU A 130 0.71 9.63 -1.86
N HIS A 131 -0.56 10.03 -1.84
CA HIS A 131 -1.70 9.23 -1.40
C HIS A 131 -2.74 9.18 -2.52
N PRO A 132 -3.13 8.00 -3.04
CA PRO A 132 -3.93 7.91 -4.26
C PRO A 132 -5.32 8.57 -4.17
N ALA A 133 -5.90 8.67 -2.99
CA ALA A 133 -7.19 9.33 -2.79
C ALA A 133 -7.12 10.87 -2.77
N PHE A 134 -5.93 11.48 -2.89
CA PHE A 134 -5.77 12.93 -2.87
C PHE A 134 -5.53 13.49 -4.28
N GLY A 135 -6.28 14.59 -4.60
CA GLY A 135 -6.34 15.24 -5.91
C GLY A 135 -4.96 15.77 -6.29
N GLY A 136 -3.99 15.65 -6.54
CA GLY A 136 -2.62 16.10 -6.85
C GLY A 136 -1.60 14.96 -6.81
N ALA A 137 -2.01 13.81 -6.28
CA ALA A 137 -1.17 12.63 -6.28
C ALA A 137 -1.11 11.99 -7.68
N PRO A 138 0.05 11.51 -8.12
CA PRO A 138 0.18 10.82 -9.39
C PRO A 138 -0.77 9.63 -9.50
N GLY A 139 -1.58 9.60 -10.56
CA GLY A 139 -2.54 8.53 -10.81
C GLY A 139 -3.83 8.59 -9.98
N HIS A 140 -4.15 9.73 -9.33
CA HIS A 140 -5.41 9.92 -8.60
C HIS A 140 -6.64 9.60 -9.47
N ALA A 141 -6.68 10.05 -10.72
CA ALA A 141 -7.79 9.77 -11.63
C ALA A 141 -7.96 8.27 -11.91
N HIS A 142 -6.88 7.51 -12.01
CA HIS A 142 -6.93 6.05 -12.20
C HIS A 142 -7.42 5.33 -10.93
N TRP A 143 -6.99 5.80 -9.75
CA TRP A 143 -7.52 5.31 -8.48
C TRP A 143 -9.03 5.61 -8.37
N GLN A 144 -9.44 6.84 -8.67
CA GLN A 144 -10.83 7.25 -8.60
C GLN A 144 -11.73 6.41 -9.54
N ALA A 145 -11.28 6.19 -10.77
CA ALA A 145 -12.02 5.37 -11.74
C ALA A 145 -12.17 3.91 -11.33
N LEU A 146 -11.23 3.37 -10.54
CA LEU A 146 -11.23 1.96 -10.15
C LEU A 146 -11.82 1.72 -8.75
N CYS A 147 -11.48 2.57 -7.77
CA CYS A 147 -11.76 2.34 -6.36
C CYS A 147 -12.93 3.17 -5.81
N ALA A 148 -13.35 4.24 -6.50
CA ALA A 148 -14.42 5.15 -6.05
C ALA A 148 -15.67 5.12 -6.94
N THR A 149 -15.92 4.02 -7.65
CA THR A 149 -16.94 3.89 -8.72
C THR A 149 -18.39 3.96 -8.25
N THR A 150 -18.69 3.77 -6.97
CA THR A 150 -20.07 3.62 -6.46
C THR A 150 -20.54 4.81 -5.62
N GLY A 151 -20.00 6.01 -5.86
CA GLY A 151 -20.41 7.24 -5.15
C GLY A 151 -19.92 7.33 -3.69
N GLY A 152 -19.13 6.38 -3.24
CA GLY A 152 -18.45 6.40 -1.97
C GLY A 152 -17.05 7.04 -2.06
N ALA A 153 -16.43 7.27 -0.91
CA ALA A 153 -15.07 7.82 -0.82
C ALA A 153 -13.97 6.89 -1.37
N GLY A 154 -14.31 5.67 -1.83
CA GLY A 154 -13.38 4.63 -2.22
C GLY A 154 -12.47 4.19 -1.08
N LEU A 155 -11.70 3.11 -1.27
CA LEU A 155 -10.69 2.65 -0.32
C LEU A 155 -9.29 2.86 -0.91
N ALA A 156 -8.33 3.26 -0.09
CA ALA A 156 -6.97 3.61 -0.54
C ALA A 156 -5.88 2.98 0.34
N ALA A 157 -6.22 1.95 1.10
CA ALA A 157 -5.33 1.23 2.01
C ALA A 157 -4.74 2.11 3.14
N GLY A 158 -3.96 1.50 4.00
CA GLY A 158 -3.26 2.19 5.09
C GLY A 158 -1.84 2.63 4.72
N LEU A 159 -1.55 2.89 3.45
CA LEU A 159 -0.20 3.11 2.96
C LEU A 159 -0.11 4.38 2.13
N PHE A 160 0.79 5.30 2.48
CA PHE A 160 1.06 6.50 1.70
C PHE A 160 2.53 6.92 1.85
N SER A 161 2.97 7.87 1.03
CA SER A 161 4.30 8.45 1.15
C SER A 161 4.25 9.97 1.10
N VAL A 162 5.29 10.60 1.65
CA VAL A 162 5.53 12.03 1.54
C VAL A 162 6.94 12.28 1.01
N MET A 163 7.12 13.36 0.27
CA MET A 163 8.42 13.91 -0.04
C MET A 163 8.68 15.07 0.92
N LEU A 164 9.72 14.97 1.72
CA LEU A 164 10.25 16.09 2.50
C LEU A 164 11.11 16.98 1.59
N ASP A 165 11.21 18.24 1.97
CA ASP A 165 12.05 19.23 1.29
C ASP A 165 13.51 18.74 1.19
N ASP A 166 14.17 18.97 0.05
CA ASP A 166 15.55 18.54 -0.21
C ASP A 166 16.61 19.35 0.55
N ARG A 167 16.21 20.44 1.21
CA ARG A 167 17.06 21.20 2.13
C ARG A 167 17.38 20.44 3.43
N TYR A 168 16.61 19.42 3.79
CA TYR A 168 16.96 18.55 4.90
C TYR A 168 18.11 17.63 4.52
N THR A 169 19.00 17.37 5.47
CA THR A 169 20.05 16.36 5.31
C THR A 169 19.50 14.96 5.57
N PRO A 170 20.09 13.91 4.98
CA PRO A 170 19.73 12.53 5.33
C PRO A 170 19.77 12.26 6.84
N ALA A 171 20.77 12.77 7.53
CA ALA A 171 20.90 12.62 8.99
C ALA A 171 19.75 13.26 9.78
N GLN A 172 19.18 14.38 9.33
CA GLN A 172 18.00 14.97 9.95
C GLN A 172 16.75 14.10 9.71
N VAL A 173 16.61 13.53 8.52
CA VAL A 173 15.50 12.63 8.20
C VAL A 173 15.57 11.33 9.00
N ASP A 174 16.77 10.77 9.15
CA ASP A 174 17.01 9.58 9.96
C ASP A 174 16.70 9.87 11.44
N ALA A 175 17.23 11.00 11.99
CA ALA A 175 16.96 11.42 13.36
C ALA A 175 15.45 11.66 13.61
N PHE A 176 14.73 12.21 12.64
CA PHE A 176 13.27 12.33 12.71
C PHE A 176 12.61 10.95 12.83
N CYS A 177 12.99 9.99 11.99
CA CYS A 177 12.44 8.64 12.03
C CYS A 177 12.76 7.91 13.34
N ASP A 178 13.98 8.07 13.85
CA ASP A 178 14.44 7.44 15.09
C ASP A 178 13.76 8.04 16.35
N ALA A 179 13.34 9.30 16.29
CA ALA A 179 12.63 9.98 17.39
C ALA A 179 11.16 9.59 17.52
N LEU A 180 10.58 8.89 16.53
CA LEU A 180 9.19 8.44 16.57
C LEU A 180 9.01 7.34 17.62
N ALA A 181 8.07 7.54 18.54
CA ALA A 181 7.79 6.59 19.62
C ALA A 181 6.78 5.50 19.23
N LEU A 182 5.77 5.86 18.43
CA LEU A 182 4.71 4.94 18.02
C LEU A 182 5.00 4.24 16.70
N PHE A 183 5.59 4.94 15.75
CA PHE A 183 6.04 4.31 14.51
C PHE A 183 7.28 3.44 14.77
N ARG A 184 7.35 2.31 14.06
CA ARG A 184 8.55 1.47 14.02
C ARG A 184 9.17 1.53 12.63
N ILE A 185 10.50 1.42 12.55
CA ILE A 185 11.19 1.32 11.27
C ILE A 185 10.99 -0.07 10.70
N GLY A 186 10.43 -0.16 9.50
CA GLY A 186 10.17 -1.46 8.88
C GLY A 186 9.58 -1.40 7.48
N TYR A 187 10.00 -2.34 6.63
CA TYR A 187 9.58 -2.42 5.23
C TYR A 187 8.22 -3.08 5.01
N SER A 188 7.62 -3.71 6.03
CA SER A 188 6.31 -4.33 5.92
C SER A 188 5.18 -3.29 5.96
N TRP A 189 3.93 -3.75 5.96
CA TRP A 189 2.72 -2.92 6.03
C TRP A 189 1.48 -3.81 6.22
N GLY A 190 0.34 -3.22 6.54
CA GLY A 190 -0.94 -3.92 6.68
C GLY A 190 -1.08 -4.73 7.97
N GLY A 191 -0.10 -4.66 8.88
CA GLY A 191 -0.15 -5.22 10.23
C GLY A 191 -0.76 -4.24 11.24
N PRO A 192 -0.76 -4.59 12.56
CA PRO A 192 -1.40 -3.81 13.60
C PRO A 192 -0.57 -2.61 14.07
N VAL A 193 0.72 -2.55 13.73
CA VAL A 193 1.69 -1.53 14.16
C VAL A 193 2.00 -0.60 13.01
N SER A 194 2.00 0.71 13.28
CA SER A 194 2.40 1.74 12.32
C SER A 194 3.90 1.70 12.04
N LEU A 195 4.24 1.79 10.75
CA LEU A 195 5.63 1.71 10.28
C LEU A 195 6.01 2.93 9.45
N VAL A 196 7.29 3.30 9.53
CA VAL A 196 7.91 4.31 8.67
C VAL A 196 9.17 3.77 8.02
N VAL A 197 9.44 4.19 6.78
CA VAL A 197 10.70 3.88 6.09
C VAL A 197 11.18 5.12 5.34
N PRO A 198 12.36 5.65 5.67
CA PRO A 198 13.06 6.59 4.80
C PRO A 198 13.70 5.84 3.61
N TYR A 199 13.61 6.44 2.41
CA TYR A 199 14.21 5.89 1.21
C TYR A 199 15.25 6.84 0.64
N ASP A 200 16.46 6.34 0.45
CA ASP A 200 17.46 6.99 -0.39
C ASP A 200 17.17 6.71 -1.86
N LEU A 201 16.45 7.63 -2.50
CA LEU A 201 16.10 7.51 -3.91
C LEU A 201 17.32 7.59 -4.84
N ALA A 202 18.44 8.18 -4.40
CA ALA A 202 19.66 8.28 -5.20
C ALA A 202 20.36 6.93 -5.33
N SER A 203 20.33 6.10 -4.28
CA SER A 203 20.89 4.75 -4.31
C SER A 203 20.00 3.73 -5.03
N MET A 204 18.74 4.06 -5.29
CA MET A 204 17.80 3.19 -5.99
C MET A 204 17.97 3.34 -7.51
N ARG A 205 17.46 2.37 -8.28
CA ARG A 205 17.57 2.31 -9.76
C ARG A 205 17.46 3.68 -10.41
N SER A 206 18.43 4.00 -11.29
CA SER A 206 18.52 5.25 -12.05
C SER A 206 17.45 5.34 -13.14
N ARG A 207 16.17 5.44 -12.77
CA ARG A 207 15.09 5.81 -13.70
C ARG A 207 14.66 7.24 -13.36
N GLU A 208 14.49 8.05 -14.39
CA GLU A 208 13.79 9.31 -14.25
C GLU A 208 12.43 9.08 -13.60
N ARG A 209 12.12 9.88 -12.59
CA ARG A 209 10.87 9.82 -11.83
C ARG A 209 10.17 11.18 -11.97
N PRO A 210 9.69 11.55 -13.15
CA PRO A 210 9.15 12.90 -13.42
C PRO A 210 7.91 13.23 -12.58
N HIS A 211 7.30 12.23 -11.94
CA HIS A 211 6.16 12.39 -11.04
C HIS A 211 6.55 12.65 -9.59
N LEU A 212 7.84 12.56 -9.24
CA LEU A 212 8.34 12.88 -7.89
C LEU A 212 9.07 14.22 -7.90
N ARG A 213 8.81 15.02 -6.86
CA ARG A 213 9.64 16.21 -6.57
C ARG A 213 10.97 15.79 -5.98
N SER A 214 11.95 16.71 -6.04
CA SER A 214 13.21 16.56 -5.30
C SER A 214 12.94 16.50 -3.80
N GLY A 215 13.73 15.71 -3.07
CA GLY A 215 13.61 15.58 -1.63
C GLY A 215 13.79 14.16 -1.12
N HIS A 216 13.41 13.97 0.15
CA HIS A 216 13.54 12.69 0.85
C HIS A 216 12.19 11.99 0.92
N LEU A 217 12.13 10.77 0.42
CA LEU A 217 10.91 9.97 0.42
C LEU A 217 10.75 9.24 1.75
N LEU A 218 9.67 9.51 2.46
CA LEU A 218 9.20 8.73 3.60
C LEU A 218 7.95 7.94 3.22
N ARG A 219 7.94 6.64 3.48
CA ARG A 219 6.74 5.82 3.34
C ARG A 219 6.17 5.52 4.73
N PHE A 220 4.91 5.79 4.90
CA PHE A 220 4.14 5.47 6.10
C PHE A 220 3.19 4.32 5.85
N SER A 221 3.08 3.40 6.81
CA SER A 221 2.06 2.35 6.85
C SER A 221 1.33 2.43 8.19
N MET A 222 0.02 2.60 8.14
CA MET A 222 -0.81 2.71 9.32
C MET A 222 -1.10 1.36 9.91
N GLY A 223 -0.92 1.24 11.23
CA GLY A 223 -1.42 0.17 12.06
C GLY A 223 -2.85 0.43 12.53
N LEU A 224 -3.12 0.09 13.78
CA LEU A 224 -4.43 0.25 14.43
C LEU A 224 -4.40 1.27 15.57
N GLU A 225 -3.32 2.03 15.71
CA GLU A 225 -3.19 3.09 16.70
C GLU A 225 -4.11 4.28 16.36
N SER A 226 -4.40 5.10 17.36
CA SER A 226 -5.18 6.33 17.18
C SER A 226 -4.49 7.29 16.22
N ALA A 227 -5.24 7.84 15.26
CA ALA A 227 -4.72 8.87 14.34
C ALA A 227 -4.19 10.09 15.09
N ASP A 228 -4.87 10.54 16.15
CA ASP A 228 -4.45 11.70 16.94
C ASP A 228 -3.14 11.44 17.67
N ALA A 229 -2.96 10.23 18.22
CA ALA A 229 -1.71 9.84 18.86
C ALA A 229 -0.54 9.79 17.86
N LEU A 230 -0.77 9.25 16.66
CA LEU A 230 0.24 9.21 15.59
C LEU A 230 0.60 10.63 15.09
N ILE A 231 -0.39 11.51 14.97
CA ILE A 231 -0.17 12.92 14.58
C ILE A 231 0.65 13.66 15.65
N LEU A 232 0.35 13.42 16.93
CA LEU A 232 1.11 13.99 18.03
C LEU A 232 2.57 13.52 18.00
N ASP A 233 2.81 12.23 17.80
CA ASP A 233 4.14 11.62 17.70
C ASP A 233 4.95 12.25 16.55
N LEU A 234 4.34 12.34 15.36
CA LEU A 234 4.94 13.01 14.19
C LEU A 234 5.26 14.47 14.48
N GLY A 235 4.34 15.21 15.10
CA GLY A 235 4.52 16.64 15.42
C GLY A 235 5.67 16.89 16.40
N GLN A 236 5.81 16.04 17.41
CA GLN A 236 6.89 16.13 18.39
C GLN A 236 8.25 15.83 17.75
N ALA A 237 8.38 14.76 16.99
CA ALA A 237 9.62 14.41 16.29
C ALA A 237 10.00 15.46 15.23
N MET A 238 9.00 15.98 14.49
CA MET A 238 9.20 17.03 13.48
C MET A 238 9.73 18.33 14.11
N ALA A 239 9.17 18.74 15.24
CA ALA A 239 9.61 19.97 15.94
C ALA A 239 11.06 19.90 16.40
N GLN A 240 11.56 18.69 16.67
CA GLN A 240 12.95 18.48 17.14
C GLN A 240 13.94 18.36 15.98
N HIS A 241 13.58 17.73 14.87
CA HIS A 241 14.53 17.29 13.84
C HIS A 241 14.32 17.92 12.47
N LEU A 242 13.11 18.43 12.17
CA LEU A 242 12.76 19.00 10.87
C LEU A 242 12.29 20.47 11.03
N PRO A 243 13.22 21.41 11.37
CA PRO A 243 12.86 22.81 11.54
C PRO A 243 12.25 23.38 10.26
N LYS A 244 11.35 24.36 10.41
CA LYS A 244 10.81 25.11 9.27
C LYS A 244 11.91 25.95 8.65
N PHE A 245 11.90 26.04 7.34
CA PHE A 245 12.72 26.99 6.62
C PHE A 245 11.93 28.27 6.42
N ASP A 246 12.59 29.39 6.61
CA ASP A 246 12.08 30.74 6.32
C ASP A 246 11.88 30.97 4.81
#